data_67421ae2cc406cabaa1714239192300e
#
_entry.id   67421ae2cc406cabaa1714239192300e
#
_cell.length_a   1.000
_cell.length_b   1.000
_cell.length_c   1.000
_cell.angle_alpha   90.00
_cell.angle_beta   90.00
_cell.angle_gamma   90.00
#
_symmetry.space_group_name_H-M   'P 1'
#
loop_
_entity.id
_entity.type
_entity.pdbx_description
1 polymer ?
#
loop_
_entity_poly.entity_id
_entity_poly.type
_entity_poly.pdbx_seq_one_letter_code
_entity_poly.pdbx_strand_id
1 'polypeptide(L)'
;MSYQDLKECKIITAFITPFHEDGSINFDAIPALIEHLLAHHTDGILLAGTTAESPTLTHDEELELFAAVQKVVNGRVPLIAGVGTNDTRDSIEFVKEVAEFGGFAAGLAIVPYYNKPSQEGMYQHFKAIADASDLPIIIYNIPGRVVVELTPETMLRLADHPNIIGVKECTS
;
A
#
# COMPACT_ATOMS: atom_id res chain seq x y z
N MET A 1 -2.81 -9.73 12.09
CA MET A 1 -1.33 -9.65 12.10
C MET A 1 -0.91 -8.21 12.37
N SER A 2 0.24 -7.97 12.94
CA SER A 2 0.73 -6.66 13.31
C SER A 2 1.90 -6.25 12.42
N TYR A 3 2.31 -4.99 12.50
CA TYR A 3 3.51 -4.55 11.78
C TYR A 3 4.79 -5.29 12.24
N GLN A 4 4.80 -5.88 13.42
CA GLN A 4 5.94 -6.68 13.88
C GLN A 4 6.14 -7.92 12.98
N ASP A 5 5.06 -8.48 12.45
CA ASP A 5 5.13 -9.61 11.53
C ASP A 5 5.79 -9.22 10.20
N LEU A 6 5.68 -7.94 9.78
CA LEU A 6 6.35 -7.44 8.57
C LEU A 6 7.88 -7.42 8.68
N LYS A 7 8.44 -7.28 9.88
CA LYS A 7 9.89 -7.25 10.09
C LYS A 7 10.55 -8.61 9.80
N GLU A 8 9.80 -9.68 9.90
CA GLU A 8 10.28 -11.03 9.61
C GLU A 8 10.15 -11.40 8.12
N CYS A 9 9.36 -10.61 7.34
CA CYS A 9 9.18 -10.85 5.92
C CYS A 9 10.45 -10.54 5.14
N LYS A 10 10.88 -11.49 4.32
CA LYS A 10 11.97 -11.32 3.35
C LYS A 10 11.46 -10.98 1.97
N ILE A 11 10.30 -11.54 1.61
CA ILE A 11 9.65 -11.34 0.30
C ILE A 11 8.22 -10.90 0.54
N ILE A 12 7.94 -9.64 0.18
CA ILE A 12 6.58 -9.10 0.14
C ILE A 12 6.20 -8.95 -1.33
N THR A 13 5.25 -9.77 -1.79
CA THR A 13 4.85 -9.78 -3.19
C THR A 13 3.80 -8.71 -3.45
N ALA A 14 4.04 -7.86 -4.46
CA ALA A 14 3.02 -6.97 -5.00
C ALA A 14 2.01 -7.80 -5.79
N PHE A 15 0.79 -7.89 -5.26
CA PHE A 15 -0.30 -8.66 -5.85
C PHE A 15 -0.80 -8.00 -7.13
N ILE A 16 -1.12 -8.79 -8.15
CA ILE A 16 -1.84 -8.33 -9.34
C ILE A 16 -3.34 -8.37 -9.08
N THR A 17 -4.10 -7.49 -9.69
CA THR A 17 -5.57 -7.62 -9.76
C THR A 17 -5.91 -8.47 -10.97
N PRO A 18 -6.47 -9.68 -10.81
CA PRO A 18 -6.91 -10.46 -11.95
C PRO A 18 -8.20 -9.87 -12.52
N PHE A 19 -8.27 -9.71 -13.85
CA PHE A 19 -9.42 -9.17 -14.55
C PHE A 19 -10.01 -10.19 -15.53
N HIS A 20 -11.30 -10.06 -15.81
CA HIS A 20 -11.96 -10.65 -16.95
C HIS A 20 -11.68 -9.84 -18.23
N GLU A 21 -12.01 -10.38 -19.39
CA GLU A 21 -11.83 -9.70 -20.68
C GLU A 21 -12.65 -8.40 -20.80
N ASP A 22 -13.73 -8.27 -20.04
CA ASP A 22 -14.58 -7.07 -19.97
C ASP A 22 -14.07 -5.99 -19.01
N GLY A 23 -12.95 -6.27 -18.32
CA GLY A 23 -12.31 -5.34 -17.37
C GLY A 23 -12.82 -5.44 -15.93
N SER A 24 -13.82 -6.28 -15.64
CA SER A 24 -14.26 -6.53 -14.26
C SER A 24 -13.26 -7.40 -13.49
N ILE A 25 -13.21 -7.25 -12.15
CA ILE A 25 -12.30 -8.04 -11.31
C ILE A 25 -12.73 -9.52 -11.33
N ASN A 26 -11.78 -10.39 -11.61
CA ASN A 26 -11.97 -11.85 -11.59
C ASN A 26 -11.67 -12.40 -10.18
N PHE A 27 -12.67 -12.33 -9.30
CA PHE A 27 -12.54 -12.84 -7.94
C PHE A 27 -12.32 -14.36 -7.86
N ASP A 28 -12.76 -15.12 -8.85
CA ASP A 28 -12.59 -16.58 -8.88
C ASP A 28 -11.13 -17.01 -9.10
N ALA A 29 -10.30 -16.13 -9.66
CA ALA A 29 -8.87 -16.39 -9.83
C ALA A 29 -8.04 -16.18 -8.56
N ILE A 30 -8.55 -15.41 -7.58
CA ILE A 30 -7.81 -15.00 -6.37
C ILE A 30 -7.32 -16.21 -5.56
N PRO A 31 -8.13 -17.24 -5.26
CA PRO A 31 -7.65 -18.37 -4.47
C PRO A 31 -6.44 -19.07 -5.09
N ALA A 32 -6.48 -19.37 -6.39
CA ALA A 32 -5.39 -20.05 -7.08
C ALA A 32 -4.10 -19.19 -7.08
N LEU A 33 -4.24 -17.88 -7.27
CA LEU A 33 -3.12 -16.94 -7.26
C LEU A 33 -2.48 -16.84 -5.87
N ILE A 34 -3.28 -16.74 -4.81
CA ILE A 34 -2.79 -16.70 -3.43
C ILE A 34 -2.05 -17.99 -3.07
N GLU A 35 -2.63 -19.16 -3.37
CA GLU A 35 -1.97 -20.45 -3.10
C GLU A 35 -0.64 -20.58 -3.87
N HIS A 36 -0.61 -20.10 -5.12
CA HIS A 36 0.63 -20.06 -5.90
C HIS A 36 1.71 -19.22 -5.20
N LEU A 37 1.36 -18.00 -4.77
CA LEU A 37 2.32 -17.10 -4.11
C LEU A 37 2.85 -17.70 -2.81
N LEU A 38 1.97 -18.23 -1.96
CA LEU A 38 2.35 -18.84 -0.70
C LEU A 38 3.23 -20.10 -0.87
N ALA A 39 2.97 -20.88 -1.93
CA ALA A 39 3.82 -22.05 -2.27
C ALA A 39 5.21 -21.64 -2.79
N HIS A 40 5.40 -20.37 -3.22
CA HIS A 40 6.63 -19.87 -3.80
C HIS A 40 7.30 -18.79 -2.94
N HIS A 41 7.31 -18.99 -1.62
CA HIS A 41 8.07 -18.22 -0.64
C HIS A 41 7.64 -16.76 -0.44
N THR A 42 6.38 -16.41 -0.70
CA THR A 42 5.84 -15.13 -0.30
C THR A 42 5.63 -15.09 1.21
N ASP A 43 6.27 -14.13 1.90
CA ASP A 43 6.15 -13.92 3.35
C ASP A 43 5.12 -12.83 3.71
N GLY A 44 4.73 -12.00 2.74
CA GLY A 44 3.73 -10.96 2.88
C GLY A 44 3.16 -10.55 1.53
N ILE A 45 2.00 -9.90 1.51
CA ILE A 45 1.33 -9.50 0.26
C ILE A 45 0.95 -8.03 0.33
N LEU A 46 1.30 -7.28 -0.71
CA LEU A 46 0.89 -5.89 -0.92
C LEU A 46 -0.27 -5.85 -1.92
N LEU A 47 -1.42 -5.35 -1.49
CA LEU A 47 -2.63 -5.15 -2.30
C LEU A 47 -2.73 -3.69 -2.77
N ALA A 48 -3.44 -3.46 -3.85
CA ALA A 48 -3.69 -2.13 -4.42
C ALA A 48 -2.42 -1.26 -4.57
N GLY A 49 -1.31 -1.90 -4.93
CA GLY A 49 -0.10 -1.20 -5.36
C GLY A 49 -0.10 -0.90 -6.85
N THR A 50 1.01 -0.37 -7.37
CA THR A 50 1.17 -0.10 -8.81
C THR A 50 0.98 -1.35 -9.68
N THR A 51 1.47 -2.51 -9.22
CA THR A 51 1.32 -3.80 -9.91
C THR A 51 -0.13 -4.26 -9.97
N ALA A 52 -0.94 -3.84 -9.02
CA ALA A 52 -2.37 -4.13 -8.96
C ALA A 52 -3.22 -3.19 -9.81
N GLU A 53 -2.61 -2.24 -10.52
CA GLU A 53 -3.29 -1.23 -11.34
C GLU A 53 -4.25 -0.34 -10.51
N SER A 54 -3.92 -0.08 -9.23
CA SER A 54 -4.76 0.69 -8.29
C SER A 54 -5.31 2.01 -8.86
N PRO A 55 -4.57 2.80 -9.68
CA PRO A 55 -5.14 4.03 -10.22
C PRO A 55 -6.32 3.85 -11.18
N THR A 56 -6.63 2.62 -11.57
CA THR A 56 -7.77 2.27 -12.45
C THR A 56 -8.91 1.59 -11.70
N LEU A 57 -8.75 1.37 -10.40
CA LEU A 57 -9.78 0.83 -9.51
C LEU A 57 -10.47 1.97 -8.75
N THR A 58 -11.73 1.78 -8.43
CA THR A 58 -12.44 2.60 -7.44
C THR A 58 -12.11 2.11 -6.03
N HIS A 59 -12.30 2.96 -5.00
CA HIS A 59 -12.12 2.54 -3.60
C HIS A 59 -13.03 1.36 -3.24
N ASP A 60 -14.26 1.33 -3.75
CA ASP A 60 -15.18 0.19 -3.53
C ASP A 60 -14.61 -1.11 -4.09
N GLU A 61 -14.06 -1.09 -5.32
CA GLU A 61 -13.39 -2.25 -5.92
C GLU A 61 -12.15 -2.69 -5.15
N GLU A 62 -11.37 -1.73 -4.63
CA GLU A 62 -10.22 -2.04 -3.77
C GLU A 62 -10.65 -2.71 -2.46
N LEU A 63 -11.71 -2.24 -1.81
CA LEU A 63 -12.25 -2.85 -0.59
C LEU A 63 -12.83 -4.26 -0.84
N GLU A 64 -13.52 -4.45 -1.97
CA GLU A 64 -13.99 -5.78 -2.38
C GLU A 64 -12.82 -6.74 -2.63
N LEU A 65 -11.77 -6.27 -3.31
CA LEU A 65 -10.52 -7.02 -3.51
C LEU A 65 -9.87 -7.38 -2.17
N PHE A 66 -9.79 -6.42 -1.23
CA PHE A 66 -9.24 -6.64 0.10
C PHE A 66 -10.02 -7.72 0.86
N ALA A 67 -11.35 -7.66 0.85
CA ALA A 67 -12.20 -8.66 1.49
C ALA A 67 -11.97 -10.06 0.90
N ALA A 68 -11.92 -10.17 -0.43
CA ALA A 68 -11.71 -11.43 -1.12
C ALA A 68 -10.33 -12.03 -0.80
N VAL A 69 -9.27 -11.23 -0.84
CA VAL A 69 -7.90 -11.68 -0.52
C VAL A 69 -7.76 -12.04 0.95
N GLN A 70 -8.27 -11.23 1.88
CA GLN A 70 -8.21 -11.51 3.31
C GLN A 70 -8.88 -12.84 3.67
N LYS A 71 -10.04 -13.12 3.06
CA LYS A 71 -10.76 -14.38 3.24
C LYS A 71 -9.90 -15.59 2.83
N VAL A 72 -9.18 -15.51 1.73
CA VAL A 72 -8.34 -16.59 1.23
C VAL A 72 -7.06 -16.70 2.03
N VAL A 73 -6.37 -15.58 2.27
CA VAL A 73 -5.10 -15.55 3.05
C VAL A 73 -5.33 -16.06 4.47
N ASN A 74 -6.46 -15.71 5.08
CA ASN A 74 -6.88 -16.19 6.40
C ASN A 74 -5.78 -16.09 7.47
N GLY A 75 -5.07 -14.96 7.50
CA GLY A 75 -4.04 -14.69 8.47
C GLY A 75 -2.73 -15.47 8.30
N ARG A 76 -2.49 -16.16 7.19
CA ARG A 76 -1.26 -16.93 6.96
C ARG A 76 -0.02 -16.07 6.75
N VAL A 77 -0.19 -14.88 6.16
CA VAL A 77 0.86 -13.88 5.96
C VAL A 77 0.30 -12.48 6.20
N PRO A 78 1.16 -11.49 6.60
CA PRO A 78 0.72 -10.12 6.74
C PRO A 78 0.36 -9.48 5.40
N LEU A 79 -0.66 -8.60 5.45
CA LEU A 79 -1.13 -7.83 4.30
C LEU A 79 -0.79 -6.35 4.47
N ILE A 80 -0.43 -5.71 3.37
CA ILE A 80 -0.23 -4.27 3.24
C ILE A 80 -1.26 -3.75 2.23
N ALA A 81 -1.94 -2.65 2.55
CA ALA A 81 -2.86 -1.99 1.62
C ALA A 81 -2.21 -0.76 0.99
N GLY A 82 -2.32 -0.58 -0.32
CA GLY A 82 -2.10 0.70 -0.96
C GLY A 82 -3.18 1.69 -0.50
N VAL A 83 -2.77 2.85 0.02
CA VAL A 83 -3.69 3.86 0.60
C VAL A 83 -3.39 5.28 0.12
N GLY A 84 -2.37 5.47 -0.72
CA GLY A 84 -1.91 6.78 -1.13
C GLY A 84 -2.28 7.12 -2.57
N THR A 85 -2.76 8.35 -2.76
CA THR A 85 -2.95 8.99 -4.06
C THR A 85 -2.15 10.30 -4.13
N ASN A 86 -2.30 11.06 -5.20
CA ASN A 86 -1.71 12.40 -5.32
C ASN A 86 -2.54 13.49 -4.63
N ASP A 87 -3.70 13.16 -4.05
CA ASP A 87 -4.53 14.04 -3.22
C ASP A 87 -4.39 13.64 -1.74
N THR A 88 -3.91 14.58 -0.91
CA THR A 88 -3.73 14.35 0.51
C THR A 88 -5.04 14.06 1.24
N ARG A 89 -6.14 14.69 0.83
CA ARG A 89 -7.45 14.53 1.46
C ARG A 89 -8.03 13.15 1.16
N ASP A 90 -7.98 12.74 -0.09
CA ASP A 90 -8.41 11.42 -0.53
C ASP A 90 -7.60 10.32 0.18
N SER A 91 -6.28 10.48 0.25
CA SER A 91 -5.40 9.55 0.98
C SER A 91 -5.73 9.48 2.49
N ILE A 92 -6.10 10.62 3.12
CA ILE A 92 -6.53 10.66 4.52
C ILE A 92 -7.86 9.93 4.71
N GLU A 93 -8.81 10.13 3.82
CA GLU A 93 -10.12 9.47 3.88
C GLU A 93 -9.94 7.96 3.70
N PHE A 94 -9.18 7.55 2.69
CA PHE A 94 -8.99 6.13 2.40
C PHE A 94 -8.15 5.39 3.46
N VAL A 95 -7.11 6.01 4.04
CA VAL A 95 -6.36 5.36 5.14
C VAL A 95 -7.22 5.11 6.37
N LYS A 96 -8.17 6.00 6.68
CA LYS A 96 -9.13 5.79 7.77
C LYS A 96 -10.07 4.63 7.47
N GLU A 97 -10.60 4.59 6.26
CA GLU A 97 -11.50 3.53 5.81
C GLU A 97 -10.81 2.16 5.86
N VAL A 98 -9.56 2.06 5.37
CA VAL A 98 -8.75 0.83 5.43
C VAL A 98 -8.41 0.45 6.89
N ALA A 99 -8.15 1.44 7.76
CA ALA A 99 -7.91 1.18 9.18
C ALA A 99 -9.16 0.62 9.88
N GLU A 100 -10.34 1.17 9.58
CA GLU A 100 -11.63 0.68 10.08
C GLU A 100 -11.99 -0.70 9.51
N PHE A 101 -11.71 -0.92 8.23
CA PHE A 101 -11.88 -2.21 7.58
C PHE A 101 -11.04 -3.31 8.27
N GLY A 102 -9.83 -2.98 8.67
CA GLY A 102 -8.96 -3.83 9.47
C GLY A 102 -8.27 -4.95 8.68
N GLY A 103 -7.48 -5.76 9.41
CA GLY A 103 -6.80 -6.93 8.85
C GLY A 103 -5.49 -6.64 8.11
N PHE A 104 -5.05 -5.38 8.06
CA PHE A 104 -3.77 -4.95 7.47
C PHE A 104 -2.72 -4.69 8.55
N ALA A 105 -1.49 -5.03 8.23
CA ALA A 105 -0.32 -4.75 9.07
C ALA A 105 0.24 -3.35 8.85
N ALA A 106 0.04 -2.77 7.66
CA ALA A 106 0.42 -1.41 7.31
C ALA A 106 -0.34 -0.91 6.06
N GLY A 107 -0.35 0.41 5.87
CA GLY A 107 -0.70 1.08 4.63
C GLY A 107 0.54 1.51 3.86
N LEU A 108 0.51 1.42 2.52
CA LEU A 108 1.55 1.92 1.63
C LEU A 108 1.07 3.22 0.98
N ALA A 109 1.73 4.34 1.30
CA ALA A 109 1.43 5.65 0.74
C ALA A 109 2.51 6.07 -0.29
N ILE A 110 2.09 6.30 -1.52
CA ILE A 110 2.99 6.71 -2.61
C ILE A 110 3.29 8.21 -2.53
N VAL A 111 4.50 8.62 -2.93
CA VAL A 111 4.82 10.03 -3.21
C VAL A 111 3.81 10.59 -4.22
N PRO A 112 3.19 11.77 -3.98
CA PRO A 112 2.21 12.33 -4.89
C PRO A 112 2.74 12.45 -6.33
N TYR A 113 2.11 11.75 -7.24
CA TYR A 113 2.40 11.77 -8.67
C TYR A 113 1.72 12.95 -9.35
N TYR A 114 2.22 13.38 -10.51
CA TYR A 114 1.66 14.44 -11.35
C TYR A 114 1.83 15.87 -10.79
N ASN A 115 1.47 16.12 -9.52
CA ASN A 115 1.40 17.43 -8.86
C ASN A 115 2.79 18.07 -8.66
N LYS A 116 3.87 17.27 -8.64
CA LYS A 116 5.25 17.70 -8.37
C LYS A 116 5.39 18.54 -7.10
N PRO A 117 5.01 18.04 -5.93
CA PRO A 117 5.12 18.78 -4.68
C PRO A 117 6.59 19.07 -4.33
N SER A 118 6.81 20.12 -3.53
CA SER A 118 8.11 20.39 -2.90
C SER A 118 8.41 19.36 -1.80
N GLN A 119 9.66 19.31 -1.30
CA GLN A 119 10.04 18.45 -0.18
C GLN A 119 9.19 18.70 1.07
N GLU A 120 8.92 19.98 1.39
CA GLU A 120 8.03 20.34 2.50
C GLU A 120 6.58 19.89 2.22
N GLY A 121 6.11 20.01 0.99
CA GLY A 121 4.79 19.51 0.59
C GLY A 121 4.67 18.00 0.78
N MET A 122 5.69 17.23 0.38
CA MET A 122 5.73 15.78 0.59
C MET A 122 5.78 15.42 2.08
N TYR A 123 6.58 16.13 2.86
CA TYR A 123 6.63 15.94 4.30
C TYR A 123 5.24 16.12 4.95
N GLN A 124 4.56 17.23 4.63
CA GLN A 124 3.23 17.50 5.17
C GLN A 124 2.18 16.48 4.70
N HIS A 125 2.27 16.01 3.45
CA HIS A 125 1.41 14.98 2.89
C HIS A 125 1.51 13.67 3.70
N PHE A 126 2.71 13.12 3.87
CA PHE A 126 2.90 11.86 4.59
C PHE A 126 2.59 12.00 6.08
N LYS A 127 2.96 13.14 6.67
CA LYS A 127 2.63 13.43 8.06
C LYS A 127 1.12 13.42 8.28
N ALA A 128 0.37 14.09 7.42
CA ALA A 128 -1.09 14.17 7.53
C ALA A 128 -1.77 12.80 7.36
N ILE A 129 -1.27 11.93 6.47
CA ILE A 129 -1.76 10.56 6.31
C ILE A 129 -1.45 9.74 7.55
N ALA A 130 -0.23 9.84 8.08
CA ALA A 130 0.20 9.09 9.27
C ALA A 130 -0.51 9.54 10.56
N ASP A 131 -0.88 10.83 10.65
CA ASP A 131 -1.67 11.36 11.78
C ASP A 131 -3.15 10.92 11.72
N ALA A 132 -3.63 10.46 10.56
CA ALA A 132 -5.05 10.27 10.33
C ALA A 132 -5.63 8.98 10.94
N SER A 133 -4.79 7.97 11.20
CA SER A 133 -5.21 6.68 11.73
C SER A 133 -4.07 5.98 12.49
N ASP A 134 -4.40 4.92 13.22
CA ASP A 134 -3.40 4.06 13.89
C ASP A 134 -2.78 3.00 12.95
N LEU A 135 -3.20 2.94 11.69
CA LEU A 135 -2.61 2.05 10.70
C LEU A 135 -1.18 2.50 10.38
N PRO A 136 -0.15 1.69 10.65
CA PRO A 136 1.24 2.07 10.36
C PRO A 136 1.46 2.34 8.87
N ILE A 137 2.23 3.39 8.54
CA ILE A 137 2.45 3.83 7.16
C ILE A 137 3.86 3.47 6.68
N ILE A 138 3.92 2.92 5.48
CA ILE A 138 5.13 2.73 4.70
C ILE A 138 5.12 3.75 3.56
N ILE A 139 6.15 4.56 3.45
CA ILE A 139 6.31 5.50 2.34
C ILE A 139 6.74 4.75 1.08
N TYR A 140 6.18 5.13 -0.07
CA TYR A 140 6.61 4.59 -1.35
C TYR A 140 7.24 5.67 -2.22
N ASN A 141 8.58 5.62 -2.33
CA ASN A 141 9.39 6.52 -3.16
C ASN A 141 9.74 5.85 -4.49
N ILE A 142 9.17 6.35 -5.58
CA ILE A 142 9.38 5.81 -6.94
C ILE A 142 9.47 6.94 -7.98
N PRO A 143 10.57 7.70 -8.01
CA PRO A 143 10.71 8.89 -8.87
C PRO A 143 10.52 8.61 -10.36
N GLY A 144 10.84 7.41 -10.83
CA GLY A 144 10.62 7.01 -12.21
C GLY A 144 9.14 7.01 -12.67
N ARG A 145 8.18 6.99 -11.71
CA ARG A 145 6.74 7.07 -12.00
C ARG A 145 6.10 8.37 -11.54
N VAL A 146 6.55 8.92 -10.41
CA VAL A 146 5.93 10.09 -9.78
C VAL A 146 6.62 11.41 -10.12
N VAL A 147 7.76 11.36 -10.85
CA VAL A 147 8.53 12.49 -11.38
C VAL A 147 9.34 13.26 -10.31
N VAL A 148 8.94 13.23 -9.06
CA VAL A 148 9.67 13.84 -7.93
C VAL A 148 10.22 12.75 -7.00
N GLU A 149 11.33 13.07 -6.38
CA GLU A 149 12.01 12.17 -5.43
C GLU A 149 11.89 12.73 -4.02
N LEU A 150 11.53 11.87 -3.09
CA LEU A 150 11.61 12.18 -1.67
C LEU A 150 13.07 12.06 -1.24
N THR A 151 13.69 13.18 -0.81
CA THR A 151 15.11 13.17 -0.48
C THR A 151 15.39 12.48 0.87
N PRO A 152 16.62 11.95 1.09
CA PRO A 152 17.01 11.34 2.36
C PRO A 152 16.76 12.24 3.57
N GLU A 153 16.99 13.56 3.45
CA GLU A 153 16.76 14.53 4.53
C GLU A 153 15.27 14.61 4.90
N THR A 154 14.39 14.56 3.92
CA THR A 154 12.95 14.56 4.15
C THR A 154 12.48 13.21 4.72
N MET A 155 13.06 12.11 4.27
CA MET A 155 12.80 10.77 4.84
C MET A 155 13.21 10.71 6.32
N LEU A 156 14.39 11.26 6.68
CA LEU A 156 14.84 11.30 8.06
C LEU A 156 13.89 12.11 8.96
N ARG A 157 13.36 13.23 8.48
CA ARG A 157 12.34 14.01 9.21
C ARG A 157 11.05 13.21 9.43
N LEU A 158 10.65 12.43 8.42
CA LEU A 158 9.45 11.56 8.50
C LEU A 158 9.67 10.35 9.39
N ALA A 159 10.91 9.86 9.50
CA ALA A 159 11.27 8.74 10.38
C ALA A 159 11.10 9.06 11.88
N ASP A 160 11.05 10.34 12.27
CA ASP A 160 10.73 10.76 13.63
C ASP A 160 9.23 10.57 13.98
N HIS A 161 8.38 10.31 12.97
CA HIS A 161 6.95 10.12 13.19
C HIS A 161 6.66 8.67 13.64
N PRO A 162 6.02 8.45 14.81
CA PRO A 162 5.87 7.12 15.41
C PRO A 162 5.07 6.13 14.54
N ASN A 163 4.19 6.64 13.67
CA ASN A 163 3.35 5.83 12.79
C ASN A 163 3.91 5.68 11.36
N ILE A 164 5.13 6.18 11.08
CA ILE A 164 5.84 5.91 9.82
C ILE A 164 6.91 4.86 10.11
N ILE A 165 6.74 3.65 9.56
CA ILE A 165 7.50 2.47 9.97
C ILE A 165 8.55 2.02 8.95
N GLY A 166 8.54 2.61 7.76
CA GLY A 166 9.49 2.22 6.71
C GLY A 166 9.30 2.95 5.40
N VAL A 167 10.18 2.63 4.48
CA VAL A 167 10.16 3.14 3.09
C VAL A 167 10.29 1.97 2.12
N LYS A 168 9.43 1.93 1.12
CA LYS A 168 9.64 1.14 -0.10
C LYS A 168 10.39 2.04 -1.09
N GLU A 169 11.69 1.79 -1.21
CA GLU A 169 12.58 2.60 -2.05
C GLU A 169 12.74 2.00 -3.43
N CYS A 170 12.49 2.80 -4.47
CA CYS A 170 12.61 2.41 -5.88
C CYS A 170 13.39 3.46 -6.70
N THR A 171 14.41 4.08 -6.11
CA THR A 171 15.41 4.85 -6.83
C THR A 171 16.41 3.90 -7.49
N SER A 172 16.98 4.32 -8.62
CA SER A 172 18.00 3.57 -9.38
C SER A 172 19.40 4.02 -9.00
#